data_af03db65121a5f1b4463a7670ade6842
#
_entry.id   af03db65121a5f1b4463a7670ade6842
#
_cell.length_a   1.000
_cell.length_b   1.000
_cell.length_c   1.000
_cell.angle_alpha   90.00
_cell.angle_beta   90.00
_cell.angle_gamma   90.00
#
_symmetry.space_group_name_H-M   'P 1'
#
loop_
_entity.id
_entity.type
_entity.pdbx_description
1 polymer ?
#
loop_
_entity_poly.entity_id
_entity_poly.type
_entity_poly.pdbx_seq_one_letter_code
_entity_poly.pdbx_strand_id
1 'polypeptide(L)'
;NTDAAMVLLIEIIKLDPANEDAYRDLIAIYDAREDYDSILDLEAEVDAEDLKNKDKILDLFADYMTSAPLITDPEGDVPSGKYDEALEVEIASTDGDAIYYTINGDENELDAKTGTRYFVGNPLVFDESGKYTIAAVCRNDKGIYSSVTYADFEIELAPPDFAEVSPDGGRFYEPTLVTLTAEDGCSIYYTWDGTDPTTASAR
;
A
#
# COMPACT_ATOMS: atom_id res chain seq x y z
N ASN A 1 -8.80 -37.16 -22.98
CA ASN A 1 -9.85 -36.34 -22.38
C ASN A 1 -9.33 -35.77 -21.06
N THR A 2 -9.01 -34.50 -21.04
CA THR A 2 -8.35 -33.80 -19.93
C THR A 2 -9.21 -33.86 -18.65
N ASP A 3 -10.55 -33.83 -18.77
CA ASP A 3 -11.45 -33.90 -17.60
C ASP A 3 -11.39 -35.26 -16.90
N ALA A 4 -11.29 -36.36 -17.66
CA ALA A 4 -11.10 -37.70 -17.09
C ALA A 4 -9.73 -37.84 -16.41
N ALA A 5 -8.69 -37.19 -16.94
CA ALA A 5 -7.36 -37.18 -16.32
C ALA A 5 -7.40 -36.43 -14.98
N MET A 6 -8.06 -35.26 -14.91
CA MET A 6 -8.23 -34.49 -13.67
C MET A 6 -8.91 -35.32 -12.58
N VAL A 7 -10.04 -36.00 -12.90
CA VAL A 7 -10.75 -36.84 -11.94
C VAL A 7 -9.84 -37.96 -11.40
N LEU A 8 -9.06 -38.60 -12.26
CA LEU A 8 -8.13 -39.66 -11.85
C LEU A 8 -7.00 -39.13 -10.97
N LEU A 9 -6.43 -37.96 -11.31
CA LEU A 9 -5.37 -37.33 -10.51
C LEU A 9 -5.88 -36.94 -9.11
N ILE A 10 -7.07 -36.37 -9.03
CA ILE A 10 -7.70 -36.05 -7.74
C ILE A 10 -7.94 -37.34 -6.91
N GLU A 11 -8.35 -38.44 -7.53
CA GLU A 11 -8.50 -39.72 -6.84
C GLU A 11 -7.14 -40.28 -6.38
N ILE A 12 -6.09 -40.16 -7.20
CA ILE A 12 -4.73 -40.55 -6.81
C ILE A 12 -4.24 -39.75 -5.60
N ILE A 13 -4.43 -38.42 -5.60
CA ILE A 13 -4.07 -37.54 -4.48
C ILE A 13 -4.82 -37.95 -3.21
N LYS A 14 -6.11 -38.26 -3.30
CA LYS A 14 -6.90 -38.75 -2.15
C LYS A 14 -6.41 -40.08 -1.58
N LEU A 15 -5.90 -40.96 -2.44
CA LEU A 15 -5.39 -42.28 -2.03
C LEU A 15 -3.94 -42.21 -1.53
N ASP A 16 -3.16 -41.34 -2.11
CA ASP A 16 -1.75 -41.10 -1.78
C ASP A 16 -1.45 -39.58 -1.80
N PRO A 17 -1.75 -38.87 -0.68
CA PRO A 17 -1.53 -37.43 -0.59
C PRO A 17 -0.07 -37.00 -0.68
N ALA A 18 0.89 -37.92 -0.68
CA ALA A 18 2.31 -37.66 -0.85
C ALA A 18 2.81 -37.82 -2.30
N ASN A 19 1.91 -38.04 -3.25
CA ASN A 19 2.24 -38.30 -4.66
C ASN A 19 2.56 -36.98 -5.41
N GLU A 20 3.82 -36.56 -5.42
CA GLU A 20 4.30 -35.33 -6.08
C GLU A 20 3.95 -35.29 -7.59
N ASP A 21 4.01 -36.43 -8.28
CA ASP A 21 3.74 -36.47 -9.72
C ASP A 21 2.27 -36.19 -10.04
N ALA A 22 1.35 -36.64 -9.18
CA ALA A 22 -0.07 -36.35 -9.34
C ALA A 22 -0.39 -34.87 -9.16
N TYR A 23 0.24 -34.17 -8.21
CA TYR A 23 0.11 -32.72 -8.06
C TYR A 23 0.68 -31.99 -9.26
N ARG A 24 1.88 -32.36 -9.72
CA ARG A 24 2.53 -31.73 -10.88
C ARG A 24 1.63 -31.81 -12.13
N ASP A 25 1.09 -32.99 -12.40
CA ASP A 25 0.24 -33.21 -13.56
C ASP A 25 -1.10 -32.46 -13.44
N LEU A 26 -1.68 -32.40 -12.24
CA LEU A 26 -2.94 -31.67 -11.99
C LEU A 26 -2.74 -30.15 -12.13
N ILE A 27 -1.65 -29.62 -11.56
CA ILE A 27 -1.26 -28.20 -11.70
C ILE A 27 -1.08 -27.86 -13.19
N ALA A 28 -0.37 -28.69 -13.95
CA ALA A 28 -0.17 -28.46 -15.39
C ALA A 28 -1.50 -28.42 -16.17
N ILE A 29 -2.50 -29.20 -15.75
CA ILE A 29 -3.83 -29.18 -16.37
C ILE A 29 -4.58 -27.89 -16.02
N TYR A 30 -4.52 -27.45 -14.78
CA TYR A 30 -5.14 -26.19 -14.33
C TYR A 30 -4.48 -24.98 -15.00
N ASP A 31 -3.13 -24.96 -15.04
CA ASP A 31 -2.36 -23.88 -15.70
C ASP A 31 -2.70 -23.76 -17.20
N ALA A 32 -2.78 -24.90 -17.91
CA ALA A 32 -3.22 -24.92 -19.32
C ALA A 32 -4.66 -24.41 -19.56
N ARG A 33 -5.43 -24.29 -18.50
CA ARG A 33 -6.80 -23.74 -18.53
C ARG A 33 -6.88 -22.32 -17.97
N GLU A 34 -5.76 -21.79 -17.49
CA GLU A 34 -5.71 -20.52 -16.75
C GLU A 34 -6.63 -20.54 -15.50
N ASP A 35 -6.84 -21.75 -14.92
CA ASP A 35 -7.67 -21.98 -13.72
C ASP A 35 -6.77 -21.87 -12.47
N TYR A 36 -6.31 -20.66 -12.21
CA TYR A 36 -5.39 -20.37 -11.10
C TYR A 36 -6.07 -20.49 -9.73
N ASP A 37 -7.38 -20.24 -9.66
CA ASP A 37 -8.13 -20.42 -8.42
C ASP A 37 -8.05 -21.89 -7.93
N SER A 38 -8.23 -22.86 -8.83
CA SER A 38 -8.07 -24.28 -8.50
C SER A 38 -6.64 -24.66 -8.09
N ILE A 39 -5.62 -23.95 -8.60
CA ILE A 39 -4.22 -24.16 -8.19
C ILE A 39 -4.02 -23.64 -6.76
N LEU A 40 -4.53 -22.45 -6.44
CA LEU A 40 -4.42 -21.87 -5.10
C LEU A 40 -5.21 -22.66 -4.06
N ASP A 41 -6.40 -23.14 -4.41
CA ASP A 41 -7.20 -24.03 -3.54
C ASP A 41 -6.44 -25.34 -3.25
N LEU A 42 -5.80 -25.92 -4.27
CA LEU A 42 -5.00 -27.16 -4.12
C LEU A 42 -3.76 -26.93 -3.25
N GLU A 43 -3.10 -25.78 -3.37
CA GLU A 43 -1.96 -25.39 -2.52
C GLU A 43 -2.40 -25.26 -1.05
N ALA A 44 -3.51 -24.56 -0.80
CA ALA A 44 -4.05 -24.39 0.54
C ALA A 44 -4.45 -25.74 1.19
N GLU A 45 -4.97 -26.70 0.41
CA GLU A 45 -5.23 -28.07 0.89
C GLU A 45 -3.92 -28.76 1.30
N VAL A 46 -2.84 -28.66 0.49
CA VAL A 46 -1.53 -29.23 0.81
C VAL A 46 -0.94 -28.56 2.05
N ASP A 47 -1.08 -27.24 2.18
CA ASP A 47 -0.57 -26.52 3.35
C ASP A 47 -1.28 -26.87 4.65
N ALA A 48 -2.54 -27.25 4.58
CA ALA A 48 -3.31 -27.72 5.73
C ALA A 48 -2.97 -29.15 6.18
N GLU A 49 -2.34 -29.96 5.31
CA GLU A 49 -2.04 -31.36 5.57
C GLU A 49 -0.66 -31.56 6.22
N ASP A 50 -0.50 -32.61 7.04
CA ASP A 50 0.79 -33.02 7.65
C ASP A 50 1.46 -34.11 6.78
N LEU A 51 2.05 -33.70 5.67
CA LEU A 51 2.70 -34.60 4.72
C LEU A 51 4.20 -34.66 4.96
N LYS A 52 4.82 -35.85 4.81
CA LYS A 52 6.27 -36.03 4.99
C LYS A 52 7.12 -35.27 3.96
N ASN A 53 6.58 -35.03 2.77
CA ASN A 53 7.23 -34.33 1.66
C ASN A 53 6.48 -33.04 1.30
N LYS A 54 5.77 -32.44 2.26
CA LYS A 54 4.97 -31.23 2.10
C LYS A 54 5.75 -30.12 1.38
N ASP A 55 6.95 -29.80 1.83
CA ASP A 55 7.79 -28.74 1.25
C ASP A 55 8.04 -28.95 -0.26
N LYS A 56 8.28 -30.19 -0.67
CA LYS A 56 8.50 -30.50 -2.08
C LYS A 56 7.26 -30.38 -2.95
N ILE A 57 6.09 -30.67 -2.37
CA ILE A 57 4.82 -30.49 -3.05
C ILE A 57 4.50 -28.99 -3.12
N LEU A 58 4.72 -28.22 -2.05
CA LEU A 58 4.54 -26.76 -2.04
C LEU A 58 5.48 -26.06 -3.03
N ASP A 59 6.70 -26.53 -3.22
CA ASP A 59 7.63 -26.01 -4.24
C ASP A 59 7.04 -26.05 -5.66
N LEU A 60 6.09 -26.95 -5.96
CA LEU A 60 5.42 -27.02 -7.26
C LEU A 60 4.49 -25.82 -7.52
N PHE A 61 4.07 -25.15 -6.48
CA PHE A 61 3.18 -24.00 -6.56
C PHE A 61 3.92 -22.65 -6.58
N ALA A 62 5.25 -22.65 -6.46
CA ALA A 62 6.04 -21.42 -6.30
C ALA A 62 5.78 -20.38 -7.40
N ASP A 63 5.58 -20.80 -8.66
CA ASP A 63 5.29 -19.90 -9.79
C ASP A 63 3.87 -19.28 -9.73
N TYR A 64 3.03 -19.74 -8.82
CA TYR A 64 1.65 -19.26 -8.64
C TYR A 64 1.49 -18.45 -7.36
N MET A 65 2.47 -18.51 -6.47
CA MET A 65 2.45 -17.73 -5.23
C MET A 65 2.95 -16.32 -5.49
N THR A 66 2.34 -15.37 -4.80
CA THR A 66 2.69 -13.95 -4.89
C THR A 66 2.85 -13.41 -3.48
N SER A 67 4.05 -12.94 -3.15
CA SER A 67 4.32 -12.37 -1.83
C SER A 67 3.61 -11.04 -1.65
N ALA A 68 3.09 -10.80 -0.43
CA ALA A 68 2.50 -9.53 -0.07
C ALA A 68 3.54 -8.40 -0.16
N PRO A 69 3.16 -7.18 -0.58
CA PRO A 69 4.09 -6.08 -0.63
C PRO A 69 4.53 -5.63 0.75
N LEU A 70 5.70 -5.03 0.84
CA LEU A 70 6.19 -4.34 2.02
C LEU A 70 5.82 -2.85 1.90
N ILE A 71 5.24 -2.28 2.94
CA ILE A 71 4.97 -0.85 3.07
C ILE A 71 5.90 -0.34 4.16
N THR A 72 6.78 0.61 3.86
CA THR A 72 7.80 1.10 4.79
C THR A 72 7.89 2.61 4.79
N ASP A 73 8.23 3.17 5.95
CA ASP A 73 8.69 4.54 6.11
C ASP A 73 10.21 4.65 5.80
N PRO A 74 10.83 5.84 5.88
CA PRO A 74 12.26 6.03 5.61
C PRO A 74 13.18 5.26 6.55
N GLU A 75 12.72 4.89 7.73
CA GLU A 75 13.45 4.08 8.72
C GLU A 75 13.37 2.58 8.40
N GLY A 76 12.45 2.17 7.51
CA GLY A 76 12.22 0.80 7.10
C GLY A 76 11.17 0.07 7.95
N ASP A 77 10.46 0.79 8.79
CA ASP A 77 9.36 0.26 9.60
C ASP A 77 8.01 0.41 8.88
N VAL A 78 7.03 -0.40 9.26
CA VAL A 78 5.66 -0.22 8.77
C VAL A 78 5.07 1.05 9.40
N PRO A 79 4.63 2.04 8.60
CA PRO A 79 4.06 3.27 9.13
C PRO A 79 2.91 3.00 10.09
N SER A 80 3.01 3.56 11.28
CA SER A 80 2.00 3.40 12.33
C SER A 80 2.04 4.53 13.34
N GLY A 81 0.92 4.78 14.02
CA GLY A 81 0.84 5.83 15.06
C GLY A 81 0.71 7.24 14.48
N LYS A 82 1.38 8.20 15.10
CA LYS A 82 1.30 9.63 14.74
C LYS A 82 2.64 10.19 14.36
N TYR A 83 2.64 11.02 13.32
CA TYR A 83 3.78 11.77 12.81
C TYR A 83 3.44 13.26 12.89
N ASP A 84 4.38 14.08 13.33
CA ASP A 84 4.27 15.55 13.42
C ASP A 84 4.95 16.28 12.25
N GLU A 85 5.53 15.51 11.34
CA GLU A 85 6.13 15.95 10.08
C GLU A 85 5.52 15.20 8.89
N ALA A 86 5.79 15.67 7.70
CA ALA A 86 5.42 14.97 6.47
C ALA A 86 6.10 13.60 6.40
N LEU A 87 5.37 12.58 5.95
CA LEU A 87 5.87 11.21 5.86
C LEU A 87 5.98 10.78 4.39
N GLU A 88 7.12 10.21 4.04
CA GLU A 88 7.31 9.49 2.78
C GLU A 88 7.14 7.99 3.03
N VAL A 89 6.36 7.32 2.18
CA VAL A 89 6.09 5.88 2.29
C VAL A 89 6.46 5.20 0.99
N GLU A 90 7.28 4.16 1.10
CA GLU A 90 7.62 3.30 -0.03
C GLU A 90 6.85 1.98 0.00
N ILE A 91 6.55 1.46 -1.18
CA ILE A 91 5.96 0.13 -1.33
C ILE A 91 6.87 -0.71 -2.21
N ALA A 92 7.23 -1.90 -1.74
CA ALA A 92 8.14 -2.80 -2.44
C ALA A 92 7.53 -4.19 -2.63
N SER A 93 7.87 -4.83 -3.74
CA SER A 93 7.63 -6.25 -3.98
C SER A 93 8.93 -7.02 -3.87
N THR A 94 8.94 -8.12 -3.12
CA THR A 94 10.10 -9.01 -3.00
C THR A 94 10.33 -9.82 -4.26
N ASP A 95 9.28 -10.11 -5.02
CA ASP A 95 9.31 -10.96 -6.21
C ASP A 95 9.38 -10.15 -7.52
N GLY A 96 9.36 -8.81 -7.41
CA GLY A 96 9.37 -7.91 -8.56
C GLY A 96 8.02 -7.78 -9.27
N ASP A 97 6.96 -8.24 -8.65
CA ASP A 97 5.59 -8.19 -9.16
C ASP A 97 5.05 -6.76 -9.28
N ALA A 98 4.01 -6.60 -10.07
CA ALA A 98 3.30 -5.33 -10.17
C ALA A 98 2.57 -5.01 -8.86
N ILE A 99 2.78 -3.81 -8.32
CA ILE A 99 2.18 -3.36 -7.06
C ILE A 99 0.98 -2.46 -7.38
N TYR A 100 -0.12 -2.66 -6.65
CA TYR A 100 -1.30 -1.81 -6.67
C TYR A 100 -1.66 -1.40 -5.26
N TYR A 101 -2.16 -0.18 -5.08
CA TYR A 101 -2.51 0.36 -3.77
C TYR A 101 -3.74 1.24 -3.81
N THR A 102 -4.37 1.43 -2.65
CA THR A 102 -5.37 2.47 -2.38
C THR A 102 -4.98 3.24 -1.12
N ILE A 103 -5.44 4.50 -1.04
CA ILE A 103 -5.32 5.33 0.15
C ILE A 103 -6.73 5.65 0.61
N ASN A 104 -7.06 5.34 1.88
CA ASN A 104 -8.38 5.53 2.49
C ASN A 104 -9.54 4.89 1.69
N GLY A 105 -9.23 3.86 0.91
CA GLY A 105 -10.18 3.11 0.10
C GLY A 105 -10.70 1.85 0.79
N ASP A 106 -11.65 1.18 0.14
CA ASP A 106 -12.09 -0.16 0.53
C ASP A 106 -11.09 -1.20 0.03
N GLU A 107 -10.75 -2.19 0.87
CA GLU A 107 -9.87 -3.31 0.50
C GLU A 107 -10.37 -4.10 -0.72
N ASN A 108 -11.70 -4.16 -0.92
CA ASN A 108 -12.31 -4.83 -2.07
C ASN A 108 -12.08 -4.09 -3.41
N GLU A 109 -11.58 -2.86 -3.37
CA GLU A 109 -11.23 -2.08 -4.58
C GLU A 109 -9.79 -2.33 -5.06
N LEU A 110 -9.02 -3.18 -4.36
CA LEU A 110 -7.62 -3.46 -4.65
C LEU A 110 -7.41 -4.53 -5.74
N ASP A 111 -8.15 -4.43 -6.82
CA ASP A 111 -7.86 -5.20 -8.02
C ASP A 111 -7.11 -4.34 -9.05
N ALA A 112 -6.65 -4.95 -10.13
CA ALA A 112 -5.94 -4.27 -11.22
C ALA A 112 -6.77 -3.18 -11.92
N LYS A 113 -8.10 -3.13 -11.69
CA LYS A 113 -9.00 -2.17 -12.31
C LYS A 113 -9.27 -0.96 -11.43
N THR A 114 -9.18 -1.13 -10.11
CA THR A 114 -9.59 -0.12 -9.12
C THR A 114 -8.42 0.43 -8.31
N GLY A 115 -7.38 -0.38 -8.05
CA GLY A 115 -6.15 0.07 -7.39
C GLY A 115 -5.25 0.91 -8.29
N THR A 116 -4.58 1.90 -7.72
CA THR A 116 -3.56 2.68 -8.42
C THR A 116 -2.26 1.87 -8.51
N ARG A 117 -1.65 1.80 -9.69
CA ARG A 117 -0.36 1.13 -9.84
C ARG A 117 0.74 1.95 -9.16
N TYR A 118 1.51 1.30 -8.31
CA TYR A 118 2.70 1.87 -7.70
C TYR A 118 3.93 1.59 -8.55
N PHE A 119 4.83 2.58 -8.63
CA PHE A 119 6.13 2.45 -9.30
C PHE A 119 7.23 2.63 -8.28
N VAL A 120 8.00 1.59 -8.04
CA VAL A 120 9.12 1.58 -7.08
C VAL A 120 10.07 2.76 -7.33
N GLY A 121 10.48 3.41 -6.26
CA GLY A 121 11.32 4.62 -6.30
C GLY A 121 10.53 5.93 -6.45
N ASN A 122 9.19 5.89 -6.39
CA ASN A 122 8.34 7.07 -6.31
C ASN A 122 7.56 7.01 -4.99
N PRO A 123 8.12 7.48 -3.88
CA PRO A 123 7.46 7.41 -2.58
C PRO A 123 6.12 8.16 -2.60
N LEU A 124 5.18 7.65 -1.82
CA LEU A 124 3.92 8.34 -1.51
C LEU A 124 4.23 9.39 -0.44
N VAL A 125 3.88 10.65 -0.70
CA VAL A 125 4.13 11.76 0.23
C VAL A 125 2.82 12.15 0.90
N PHE A 126 2.84 12.19 2.24
CA PHE A 126 1.74 12.60 3.09
C PHE A 126 2.14 13.87 3.84
N ASP A 127 1.79 15.02 3.28
CA ASP A 127 2.16 16.36 3.74
C ASP A 127 0.95 17.19 4.22
N GLU A 128 -0.20 16.56 4.39
CA GLU A 128 -1.40 17.14 4.96
C GLU A 128 -1.79 16.41 6.25
N SER A 129 -2.30 17.17 7.25
CA SER A 129 -2.82 16.56 8.48
C SER A 129 -4.05 15.72 8.18
N GLY A 130 -4.06 14.47 8.69
CA GLY A 130 -5.16 13.53 8.45
C GLY A 130 -4.84 12.12 8.89
N LYS A 131 -5.85 11.26 8.80
CA LYS A 131 -5.70 9.81 9.03
C LYS A 131 -5.63 9.12 7.70
N TYR A 132 -4.67 8.22 7.59
CA TYR A 132 -4.39 7.49 6.37
C TYR A 132 -4.37 5.99 6.62
N THR A 133 -5.02 5.27 5.74
CA THR A 133 -4.92 3.82 5.60
C THR A 133 -4.40 3.54 4.19
N ILE A 134 -3.24 2.93 4.08
CA ILE A 134 -2.73 2.40 2.83
C ILE A 134 -3.06 0.90 2.83
N ALA A 135 -3.66 0.42 1.74
CA ALA A 135 -3.80 -0.99 1.48
C ALA A 135 -3.10 -1.30 0.16
N ALA A 136 -2.28 -2.34 0.13
CA ALA A 136 -1.49 -2.69 -1.05
C ALA A 136 -1.48 -4.20 -1.31
N VAL A 137 -1.41 -4.56 -2.61
CA VAL A 137 -1.28 -5.94 -3.09
C VAL A 137 -0.21 -6.01 -4.18
N CYS A 138 0.44 -7.16 -4.31
CA CYS A 138 1.21 -7.52 -5.49
C CYS A 138 0.34 -8.32 -6.47
N ARG A 139 0.69 -8.26 -7.75
CA ARG A 139 0.08 -9.06 -8.81
C ARG A 139 1.18 -9.59 -9.71
N ASN A 140 1.29 -10.91 -9.81
CA ASN A 140 2.27 -11.56 -10.67
C ASN A 140 1.89 -11.51 -12.16
N ASP A 141 2.72 -12.06 -13.03
CA ASP A 141 2.55 -12.10 -14.48
C ASP A 141 1.38 -13.00 -14.92
N LYS A 142 0.98 -13.98 -14.11
CA LYS A 142 -0.21 -14.82 -14.32
C LYS A 142 -1.50 -14.10 -13.90
N GLY A 143 -1.42 -12.92 -13.27
CA GLY A 143 -2.56 -12.15 -12.81
C GLY A 143 -3.06 -12.52 -11.42
N ILE A 144 -2.32 -13.33 -10.69
CA ILE A 144 -2.64 -13.76 -9.32
C ILE A 144 -2.22 -12.67 -8.34
N TYR A 145 -3.11 -12.35 -7.40
CA TYR A 145 -2.87 -11.36 -6.36
C TYR A 145 -2.34 -11.98 -5.07
N SER A 146 -1.50 -11.23 -4.38
CA SER A 146 -1.07 -11.54 -3.02
C SER A 146 -2.18 -11.28 -2.00
N SER A 147 -1.93 -11.67 -0.75
CA SER A 147 -2.65 -11.08 0.37
C SER A 147 -2.42 -9.57 0.45
N VAL A 148 -3.37 -8.86 1.10
CA VAL A 148 -3.30 -7.39 1.28
C VAL A 148 -2.39 -7.05 2.44
N THR A 149 -1.49 -6.09 2.25
CA THR A 149 -0.75 -5.44 3.35
C THR A 149 -1.39 -4.09 3.66
N TYR A 150 -1.49 -3.77 4.95
CA TYR A 150 -2.05 -2.51 5.44
C TYR A 150 -1.02 -1.71 6.22
N ALA A 151 -1.15 -0.37 6.13
CA ALA A 151 -0.49 0.57 7.03
C ALA A 151 -1.48 1.67 7.43
N ASP A 152 -1.66 1.85 8.75
CA ASP A 152 -2.56 2.84 9.34
C ASP A 152 -1.76 3.84 10.17
N PHE A 153 -1.87 5.13 9.84
CA PHE A 153 -1.15 6.20 10.54
C PHE A 153 -1.91 7.53 10.49
N GLU A 154 -1.46 8.48 11.29
CA GLU A 154 -2.02 9.83 11.37
C GLU A 154 -0.89 10.86 11.22
N ILE A 155 -1.08 11.83 10.34
CA ILE A 155 -0.23 13.01 10.23
C ILE A 155 -0.89 14.15 11.00
N GLU A 156 -0.18 14.76 11.93
CA GLU A 156 -0.66 15.88 12.76
C GLU A 156 0.38 17.02 12.71
N LEU A 157 0.41 17.73 11.56
CA LEU A 157 1.35 18.82 11.34
C LEU A 157 1.04 19.98 12.29
N ALA A 158 2.09 20.55 12.89
CA ALA A 158 1.95 21.77 13.66
C ALA A 158 1.47 22.92 12.76
N PRO A 159 0.55 23.78 13.23
CA PRO A 159 0.21 24.99 12.50
C PRO A 159 1.47 25.86 12.38
N PRO A 160 1.64 26.63 11.28
CA PRO A 160 2.76 27.55 11.14
C PRO A 160 2.77 28.57 12.27
N ASP A 161 3.96 29.04 12.62
CA ASP A 161 4.12 30.11 13.60
C ASP A 161 3.43 31.41 13.14
N PHE A 162 3.07 32.24 14.10
CA PHE A 162 2.48 33.55 13.81
C PHE A 162 3.44 34.40 12.99
N ALA A 163 2.88 35.15 12.02
CA ALA A 163 3.68 36.09 11.27
C ALA A 163 4.32 37.13 12.19
N GLU A 164 5.60 37.37 12.01
CA GLU A 164 6.33 38.44 12.69
C GLU A 164 5.98 39.78 12.09
N VAL A 165 5.85 40.80 12.94
CA VAL A 165 5.52 42.17 12.56
C VAL A 165 6.65 43.09 12.97
N SER A 166 7.23 43.84 12.02
CA SER A 166 8.28 44.82 12.31
C SER A 166 7.93 46.19 11.70
N PRO A 167 8.05 47.26 12.48
CA PRO A 167 8.30 47.34 13.91
C PRO A 167 7.09 46.84 14.73
N ASP A 168 7.35 46.39 15.95
CA ASP A 168 6.31 46.06 16.90
C ASP A 168 5.28 47.21 17.05
N GLY A 169 4.04 46.85 17.39
CA GLY A 169 2.97 47.77 17.53
C GLY A 169 3.32 48.97 18.45
N GLY A 170 2.73 50.11 18.21
CA GLY A 170 2.98 51.33 18.97
C GLY A 170 2.38 52.57 18.32
N ARG A 171 2.74 53.72 18.86
CA ARG A 171 2.32 55.00 18.29
C ARG A 171 3.48 55.63 17.52
N PHE A 172 3.29 55.77 16.21
CA PHE A 172 4.24 56.39 15.33
C PHE A 172 3.83 57.82 15.01
N TYR A 173 4.79 58.71 14.93
CA TYR A 173 4.57 60.16 14.64
C TYR A 173 4.91 60.50 13.18
N GLU A 174 5.47 59.56 12.45
CA GLU A 174 5.82 59.67 11.03
C GLU A 174 5.30 58.41 10.28
N PRO A 175 5.12 58.54 8.94
CA PRO A 175 4.79 57.37 8.12
C PRO A 175 5.83 56.24 8.32
N THR A 176 5.39 55.10 8.75
CA THR A 176 6.25 53.96 9.11
C THR A 176 5.93 52.79 8.20
N LEU A 177 6.96 52.23 7.63
CA LEU A 177 6.87 50.96 6.88
C LEU A 177 6.71 49.80 7.87
N VAL A 178 5.65 49.00 7.71
CA VAL A 178 5.44 47.76 8.47
C VAL A 178 5.76 46.58 7.56
N THR A 179 6.63 45.71 8.04
CA THR A 179 6.98 44.45 7.37
C THR A 179 6.36 43.27 8.10
N LEU A 180 5.77 42.37 7.36
CA LEU A 180 5.25 41.09 7.86
C LEU A 180 6.15 39.97 7.32
N THR A 181 6.58 39.07 8.18
CA THR A 181 7.43 37.94 7.83
C THR A 181 6.80 36.65 8.38
N ALA A 182 6.81 35.58 7.62
CA ALA A 182 6.37 34.26 8.04
C ALA A 182 7.36 33.22 7.51
N GLU A 183 7.18 31.98 7.92
CA GLU A 183 7.94 30.84 7.43
C GLU A 183 7.82 30.67 5.91
N ASP A 184 8.82 30.05 5.32
CA ASP A 184 8.84 29.76 3.88
C ASP A 184 7.62 28.91 3.48
N GLY A 185 6.99 29.28 2.37
CA GLY A 185 5.78 28.60 1.87
C GLY A 185 4.47 29.11 2.48
N CYS A 186 4.50 29.90 3.56
CA CYS A 186 3.31 30.46 4.17
C CYS A 186 2.77 31.69 3.43
N SER A 187 1.44 31.83 3.40
CA SER A 187 0.74 33.02 2.91
C SER A 187 0.27 33.87 4.09
N ILE A 188 0.64 35.16 4.09
CA ILE A 188 0.26 36.08 5.17
C ILE A 188 -1.02 36.81 4.76
N TYR A 189 -2.07 36.69 5.56
CA TYR A 189 -3.31 37.46 5.43
C TYR A 189 -3.38 38.50 6.53
N TYR A 190 -3.77 39.71 6.21
CA TYR A 190 -3.82 40.83 7.18
C TYR A 190 -5.04 41.72 7.01
N THR A 191 -5.40 42.45 8.08
CA THR A 191 -6.44 43.46 8.11
C THR A 191 -5.90 44.76 8.68
N TRP A 192 -6.52 45.88 8.34
CA TRP A 192 -6.19 47.21 8.84
C TRP A 192 -7.14 47.75 9.94
N ASP A 193 -8.25 47.09 10.12
CA ASP A 193 -9.35 47.56 10.99
C ASP A 193 -9.42 46.80 12.33
N GLY A 194 -8.47 45.90 12.57
CA GLY A 194 -8.39 45.12 13.79
C GLY A 194 -9.34 43.92 13.81
N THR A 195 -9.98 43.60 12.71
CA THR A 195 -10.73 42.34 12.59
C THR A 195 -9.77 41.18 12.33
N ASP A 196 -10.16 39.95 12.73
CA ASP A 196 -9.35 38.76 12.45
C ASP A 196 -9.23 38.55 10.95
N PRO A 197 -7.99 38.33 10.42
CA PRO A 197 -7.79 38.06 9.02
C PRO A 197 -8.35 36.69 8.64
N THR A 198 -8.81 36.58 7.41
CA THR A 198 -9.31 35.34 6.79
C THR A 198 -8.61 35.15 5.43
N THR A 199 -8.79 34.01 4.79
CA THR A 199 -8.28 33.77 3.44
C THR A 199 -8.85 34.71 2.37
N ALA A 200 -9.92 35.48 2.70
CA ALA A 200 -10.50 36.52 1.85
C ALA A 200 -9.90 37.93 2.13
N SER A 201 -9.07 38.06 3.17
CA SER A 201 -8.39 39.32 3.51
C SER A 201 -7.27 39.68 2.56
N ALA A 202 -6.69 40.86 2.71
CA ALA A 202 -5.51 41.24 1.93
C ALA A 202 -4.34 40.24 2.16
N ARG A 203 -3.54 40.03 1.12
CA ARG A 203 -2.42 39.07 1.11
C ARG A 203 -1.13 39.79 0.77
#